data_3cb7d5b7162ba2d746c203e155e0c1b0
#
_entry.id   3cb7d5b7162ba2d746c203e155e0c1b0
#
_cell.length_a   1.000
_cell.length_b   1.000
_cell.length_c   1.000
_cell.angle_alpha   90.00
_cell.angle_beta   90.00
_cell.angle_gamma   90.00
#
_symmetry.space_group_name_H-M   'P 1'
#
loop_
_entity.id
_entity.type
_entity.pdbx_description
1 polymer ?
#
loop_
_entity_poly.entity_id
_entity_poly.type
_entity_poly.pdbx_seq_one_letter_code
_entity_poly.pdbx_strand_id
1 'polypeptide(L)'
;TGQGTRQDRIDQAVGYFESQGWSRAQAIGIVANLDMESGMDPGIRQIGGGPGYGLAQWENPRQRLFAEWSGHDIRGSSFAEQLRFVQWELTNSEASAGNRLRGATDPRTAAEIVCRYYERPADIVGDSAERAQRAAEIAARY
;
A
#
# COMPACT_ATOMS: atom_id res chain seq x y z
N THR A 1 11.43 -12.15 -9.72
CA THR A 1 10.08 -12.59 -10.00
C THR A 1 9.02 -12.03 -9.05
N GLY A 2 9.32 -11.24 -8.07
CA GLY A 2 8.38 -10.82 -7.05
C GLY A 2 8.08 -11.92 -6.04
N GLN A 3 8.72 -13.09 -6.16
CA GLN A 3 8.53 -14.18 -5.24
C GLN A 3 9.61 -14.26 -4.19
N GLY A 4 10.44 -13.29 -4.04
CA GLY A 4 11.44 -13.28 -3.00
C GLY A 4 10.83 -13.24 -1.60
N THR A 5 11.67 -13.03 -0.61
CA THR A 5 11.21 -12.89 0.78
C THR A 5 10.33 -11.65 0.93
N ARG A 6 9.68 -11.54 2.10
CA ARG A 6 8.90 -10.34 2.45
C ARG A 6 9.78 -9.09 2.33
N GLN A 7 11.04 -9.17 2.81
CA GLN A 7 11.96 -8.05 2.72
C GLN A 7 12.30 -7.68 1.26
N ASP A 8 12.48 -8.68 0.40
CA ASP A 8 12.72 -8.43 -1.03
C ASP A 8 11.56 -7.67 -1.66
N ARG A 9 10.33 -8.03 -1.30
CA ARG A 9 9.13 -7.35 -1.82
C ARG A 9 9.02 -5.93 -1.27
N ILE A 10 9.40 -5.73 -0.01
CA ILE A 10 9.45 -4.37 0.55
C ILE A 10 10.43 -3.53 -0.27
N ASP A 11 11.63 -4.05 -0.53
CA ASP A 11 12.65 -3.32 -1.29
C ASP A 11 12.17 -3.00 -2.70
N GLN A 12 11.54 -3.98 -3.37
CA GLN A 12 11.00 -3.77 -4.71
C GLN A 12 9.91 -2.70 -4.71
N ALA A 13 9.03 -2.72 -3.71
CA ALA A 13 7.93 -1.76 -3.63
C ALA A 13 8.44 -0.35 -3.36
N VAL A 14 9.37 -0.20 -2.42
CA VAL A 14 9.98 1.12 -2.15
C VAL A 14 10.62 1.67 -3.42
N GLY A 15 11.41 0.86 -4.11
CA GLY A 15 12.05 1.27 -5.36
C GLY A 15 11.03 1.64 -6.44
N TYR A 16 9.94 0.88 -6.53
CA TYR A 16 8.90 1.18 -7.50
C TYR A 16 8.27 2.55 -7.25
N PHE A 17 7.85 2.81 -6.00
CA PHE A 17 7.20 4.09 -5.70
C PHE A 17 8.16 5.26 -5.84
N GLU A 18 9.44 5.09 -5.50
CA GLU A 18 10.44 6.12 -5.77
C GLU A 18 10.53 6.42 -7.27
N SER A 19 10.48 5.37 -8.12
CA SER A 19 10.52 5.54 -9.57
C SER A 19 9.30 6.29 -10.10
N GLN A 20 8.20 6.30 -9.35
CA GLN A 20 6.98 7.01 -9.73
C GLN A 20 6.95 8.45 -9.23
N GLY A 21 8.03 8.90 -8.58
CA GLY A 21 8.16 10.30 -8.16
C GLY A 21 7.88 10.55 -6.69
N TRP A 22 7.59 9.52 -5.90
CA TRP A 22 7.45 9.68 -4.45
C TRP A 22 8.85 9.79 -3.82
N SER A 23 8.97 10.57 -2.75
CA SER A 23 10.21 10.59 -1.97
C SER A 23 10.39 9.23 -1.29
N ARG A 24 11.61 8.95 -0.81
CA ARG A 24 11.84 7.72 -0.06
C ARG A 24 10.94 7.63 1.17
N ALA A 25 10.80 8.73 1.91
CA ALA A 25 9.91 8.77 3.07
C ALA A 25 8.48 8.44 2.70
N GLN A 26 7.99 9.02 1.61
CA GLN A 26 6.62 8.77 1.13
C GLN A 26 6.45 7.33 0.65
N ALA A 27 7.42 6.81 -0.09
CA ALA A 27 7.39 5.42 -0.55
C ALA A 27 7.37 4.45 0.62
N ILE A 28 8.18 4.70 1.64
CA ILE A 28 8.21 3.87 2.85
C ILE A 28 6.86 3.91 3.56
N GLY A 29 6.22 5.08 3.63
CA GLY A 29 4.89 5.20 4.23
C GLY A 29 3.84 4.36 3.51
N ILE A 30 3.87 4.37 2.17
CA ILE A 30 2.98 3.51 1.38
C ILE A 30 3.26 2.04 1.70
N VAL A 31 4.52 1.63 1.65
CA VAL A 31 4.90 0.23 1.81
C VAL A 31 4.62 -0.28 3.23
N ALA A 32 4.80 0.55 4.25
CA ALA A 32 4.46 0.18 5.62
C ALA A 32 2.99 -0.21 5.73
N ASN A 33 2.11 0.52 5.06
CA ASN A 33 0.69 0.18 5.05
C ASN A 33 0.42 -1.14 4.32
N LEU A 34 1.03 -1.34 3.15
CA LEU A 34 0.85 -2.58 2.41
C LEU A 34 1.37 -3.78 3.21
N ASP A 35 2.50 -3.60 3.89
CA ASP A 35 3.08 -4.65 4.72
C ASP A 35 2.18 -5.01 5.89
N MET A 36 1.61 -4.02 6.57
CA MET A 36 0.70 -4.27 7.69
C MET A 36 -0.62 -4.87 7.25
N GLU A 37 -1.09 -4.53 6.03
CA GLU A 37 -2.34 -5.08 5.51
C GLU A 37 -2.21 -6.52 5.04
N SER A 38 -1.10 -6.87 4.40
CA SER A 38 -1.01 -8.11 3.64
C SER A 38 0.28 -8.90 3.86
N GLY A 39 1.25 -8.37 4.62
CA GLY A 39 2.57 -8.99 4.70
C GLY A 39 3.28 -9.01 3.35
N MET A 40 2.91 -8.12 2.44
CA MET A 40 3.42 -8.04 1.07
C MET A 40 3.04 -9.24 0.21
N ASP A 41 1.95 -9.92 0.56
CA ASP A 41 1.46 -11.08 -0.21
C ASP A 41 0.30 -10.64 -1.13
N PRO A 42 0.50 -10.62 -2.46
CA PRO A 42 -0.54 -10.16 -3.38
C PRO A 42 -1.72 -11.11 -3.52
N GLY A 43 -1.61 -12.33 -3.02
CA GLY A 43 -2.66 -13.33 -3.09
C GLY A 43 -3.42 -13.55 -1.78
N ILE A 44 -3.14 -12.73 -0.77
CA ILE A 44 -3.75 -12.97 0.54
C ILE A 44 -5.20 -12.53 0.59
N ARG A 45 -6.05 -13.38 1.16
CA ARG A 45 -7.43 -13.05 1.49
C ARG A 45 -7.49 -12.49 2.91
N GLN A 46 -8.48 -11.65 3.18
CA GLN A 46 -8.64 -11.09 4.51
C GLN A 46 -8.75 -12.20 5.55
N ILE A 47 -7.94 -12.11 6.60
CA ILE A 47 -7.96 -13.04 7.71
C ILE A 47 -9.32 -12.88 8.42
N GLY A 48 -9.98 -14.01 8.70
CA GLY A 48 -11.30 -14.01 9.32
C GLY A 48 -12.46 -14.02 8.34
N GLY A 49 -12.19 -14.05 7.03
CA GLY A 49 -13.23 -14.27 6.01
C GLY A 49 -13.91 -13.02 5.48
N GLY A 50 -13.35 -11.82 5.74
CA GLY A 50 -13.88 -10.60 5.16
C GLY A 50 -13.58 -10.46 3.68
N PRO A 51 -14.03 -9.38 3.02
CA PRO A 51 -13.91 -9.22 1.57
C PRO A 51 -12.55 -8.74 1.08
N GLY A 52 -11.63 -8.36 1.97
CA GLY A 52 -10.35 -7.79 1.56
C GLY A 52 -9.46 -8.78 0.83
N TYR A 53 -8.75 -8.29 -0.21
CA TYR A 53 -7.87 -9.12 -1.02
C TYR A 53 -6.65 -8.32 -1.46
N GLY A 54 -5.49 -9.00 -1.48
CA GLY A 54 -4.26 -8.47 -2.05
C GLY A 54 -3.50 -7.52 -1.15
N LEU A 55 -2.55 -6.80 -1.73
CA LEU A 55 -1.57 -5.98 -0.99
C LEU A 55 -2.21 -4.95 -0.07
N ALA A 56 -3.23 -4.24 -0.55
CA ALA A 56 -3.89 -3.20 0.22
C ALA A 56 -5.18 -3.68 0.87
N GLN A 57 -5.48 -4.96 0.76
CA GLN A 57 -6.72 -5.56 1.26
C GLN A 57 -7.95 -4.82 0.71
N TRP A 58 -7.97 -4.64 -0.61
CA TRP A 58 -9.07 -3.97 -1.31
C TRP A 58 -10.37 -4.72 -1.13
N GLU A 59 -11.45 -3.97 -0.84
CA GLU A 59 -12.78 -4.52 -0.71
C GLU A 59 -13.55 -4.41 -2.04
N ASN A 60 -14.80 -4.88 -2.05
CA ASN A 60 -15.52 -5.09 -3.30
C ASN A 60 -15.56 -3.90 -4.26
N PRO A 61 -15.86 -2.66 -3.81
CA PRO A 61 -15.90 -1.54 -4.77
C PRO A 61 -14.55 -1.29 -5.45
N ARG A 62 -13.46 -1.41 -4.70
CA ARG A 62 -12.13 -1.17 -5.26
C ARG A 62 -11.63 -2.37 -6.05
N GLN A 63 -12.09 -3.58 -5.74
CA GLN A 63 -11.82 -4.76 -6.57
C GLN A 63 -12.48 -4.61 -7.94
N ARG A 64 -13.70 -4.08 -7.99
CA ARG A 64 -14.36 -3.79 -9.27
C ARG A 64 -13.60 -2.73 -10.06
N LEU A 65 -13.12 -1.70 -9.37
CA LEU A 65 -12.31 -0.66 -10.00
C LEU A 65 -11.02 -1.23 -10.57
N PHE A 66 -10.38 -2.16 -9.85
CA PHE A 66 -9.21 -2.87 -10.37
C PHE A 66 -9.54 -3.61 -11.66
N ALA A 67 -10.67 -4.31 -11.70
CA ALA A 67 -11.07 -5.04 -12.89
C ALA A 67 -11.31 -4.11 -14.08
N GLU A 68 -11.91 -2.95 -13.85
CA GLU A 68 -12.11 -1.96 -14.89
C GLU A 68 -10.79 -1.40 -15.39
N TRP A 69 -9.88 -1.08 -14.46
CA TRP A 69 -8.59 -0.51 -14.79
C TRP A 69 -7.68 -1.51 -15.51
N SER A 70 -7.64 -2.76 -15.06
CA SER A 70 -6.71 -3.77 -15.57
C SER A 70 -7.28 -4.61 -16.71
N GLY A 71 -8.61 -4.73 -16.78
CA GLY A 71 -9.28 -5.60 -17.74
C GLY A 71 -9.47 -7.02 -17.25
N HIS A 72 -9.12 -7.33 -15.99
CA HIS A 72 -9.33 -8.68 -15.43
C HIS A 72 -9.50 -8.62 -13.92
N ASP A 73 -9.93 -9.74 -13.33
CA ASP A 73 -10.16 -9.84 -11.90
C ASP A 73 -8.84 -9.68 -11.13
N ILE A 74 -8.93 -9.12 -9.91
CA ILE A 74 -7.75 -8.93 -9.05
C ILE A 74 -7.15 -10.27 -8.60
N ARG A 75 -7.97 -11.31 -8.49
CA ARG A 75 -7.49 -12.63 -8.11
C ARG A 75 -6.59 -13.16 -9.19
N GLY A 76 -5.38 -13.60 -8.78
CA GLY A 76 -4.37 -14.01 -9.74
C GLY A 76 -3.53 -12.87 -10.31
N SER A 77 -3.81 -11.62 -9.96
CA SER A 77 -2.97 -10.50 -10.40
C SER A 77 -1.61 -10.56 -9.73
N SER A 78 -0.59 -10.06 -10.44
CA SER A 78 0.79 -10.10 -9.96
C SER A 78 1.08 -9.04 -8.90
N PHE A 79 2.15 -9.24 -8.16
CA PHE A 79 2.67 -8.24 -7.23
C PHE A 79 2.90 -6.89 -7.92
N ALA A 80 3.58 -6.92 -9.06
CA ALA A 80 3.89 -5.71 -9.82
C ALA A 80 2.62 -4.99 -10.28
N GLU A 81 1.62 -5.73 -10.73
CA GLU A 81 0.37 -5.15 -11.19
C GLU A 81 -0.39 -4.47 -10.05
N GLN A 82 -0.38 -5.09 -8.87
CA GLN A 82 -1.03 -4.49 -7.71
C GLN A 82 -0.30 -3.23 -7.25
N LEU A 83 1.02 -3.18 -7.32
CA LEU A 83 1.76 -1.95 -7.03
C LEU A 83 1.35 -0.82 -8.00
N ARG A 84 1.21 -1.16 -9.29
CA ARG A 84 0.75 -0.18 -10.28
C ARG A 84 -0.66 0.33 -9.97
N PHE A 85 -1.52 -0.53 -9.46
CA PHE A 85 -2.87 -0.11 -9.08
C PHE A 85 -2.85 0.83 -7.87
N VAL A 86 -2.01 0.56 -6.87
CA VAL A 86 -1.83 1.49 -5.75
C VAL A 86 -1.41 2.87 -6.28
N GLN A 87 -0.43 2.90 -7.18
CA GLN A 87 0.04 4.14 -7.78
C GLN A 87 -1.08 4.85 -8.55
N TRP A 88 -1.83 4.11 -9.34
CA TRP A 88 -2.94 4.67 -10.10
C TRP A 88 -4.01 5.26 -9.18
N GLU A 89 -4.36 4.54 -8.10
CA GLU A 89 -5.34 5.07 -7.14
C GLU A 89 -4.85 6.37 -6.51
N LEU A 90 -3.61 6.41 -6.06
CA LEU A 90 -3.06 7.60 -5.39
C LEU A 90 -3.01 8.83 -6.31
N THR A 91 -3.05 8.64 -7.62
CA THR A 91 -3.01 9.73 -8.58
C THR A 91 -4.33 9.93 -9.34
N ASN A 92 -5.32 9.08 -9.06
CA ASN A 92 -6.63 9.14 -9.74
C ASN A 92 -7.78 9.02 -8.74
N SER A 93 -8.27 7.81 -8.49
CA SER A 93 -9.47 7.63 -7.65
C SER A 93 -9.27 8.03 -6.19
N GLU A 94 -8.03 7.95 -5.70
CA GLU A 94 -7.67 8.34 -4.34
C GLU A 94 -6.70 9.54 -4.36
N ALA A 95 -6.86 10.44 -5.31
CA ALA A 95 -5.95 11.57 -5.48
C ALA A 95 -5.90 12.48 -4.25
N SER A 96 -6.99 12.56 -3.47
CA SER A 96 -6.98 13.33 -2.24
C SER A 96 -5.94 12.79 -1.25
N ALA A 97 -5.87 11.46 -1.11
CA ALA A 97 -4.85 10.81 -0.28
C ALA A 97 -3.46 11.07 -0.84
N GLY A 98 -3.29 10.92 -2.15
CA GLY A 98 -2.01 11.16 -2.81
C GLY A 98 -1.51 12.59 -2.63
N ASN A 99 -2.40 13.56 -2.76
CA ASN A 99 -2.04 14.97 -2.60
C ASN A 99 -1.60 15.27 -1.16
N ARG A 100 -2.27 14.69 -0.17
CA ARG A 100 -1.87 14.83 1.23
C ARG A 100 -0.51 14.18 1.48
N LEU A 101 -0.28 13.01 0.88
CA LEU A 101 0.97 12.28 1.02
C LEU A 101 2.16 13.08 0.50
N ARG A 102 1.97 13.85 -0.58
CA ARG A 102 3.05 14.66 -1.14
C ARG A 102 3.58 15.71 -0.17
N GLY A 103 2.80 16.09 0.84
CA GLY A 103 3.26 17.02 1.88
C GLY A 103 4.06 16.37 3.01
N ALA A 104 4.13 15.04 3.05
CA ALA A 104 4.85 14.35 4.12
C ALA A 104 6.35 14.37 3.88
N THR A 105 7.12 14.66 4.94
CA THR A 105 8.58 14.78 4.84
C THR A 105 9.31 13.68 5.62
N ASP A 106 8.58 12.84 6.35
CA ASP A 106 9.19 11.75 7.12
C ASP A 106 8.32 10.48 6.99
N PRO A 107 8.93 9.29 7.20
CA PRO A 107 8.21 8.03 6.99
C PRO A 107 7.01 7.82 7.92
N ARG A 108 7.09 8.27 9.16
CA ARG A 108 5.98 8.09 10.13
C ARG A 108 4.76 8.88 9.70
N THR A 109 4.93 10.15 9.38
CA THR A 109 3.84 11.01 8.91
C THR A 109 3.25 10.46 7.61
N ALA A 110 4.11 10.04 6.69
CA ALA A 110 3.68 9.44 5.43
C ALA A 110 2.79 8.21 5.67
N ALA A 111 3.20 7.33 6.58
CA ALA A 111 2.43 6.12 6.90
C ALA A 111 1.07 6.46 7.52
N GLU A 112 1.03 7.46 8.40
CA GLU A 112 -0.22 7.90 9.02
C GLU A 112 -1.19 8.44 7.98
N ILE A 113 -0.69 9.22 7.03
CA ILE A 113 -1.53 9.78 5.97
C ILE A 113 -2.11 8.67 5.09
N VAL A 114 -1.29 7.72 4.67
CA VAL A 114 -1.75 6.60 3.85
C VAL A 114 -2.80 5.78 4.61
N CYS A 115 -2.57 5.55 5.90
CA CYS A 115 -3.54 4.82 6.72
C CYS A 115 -4.88 5.54 6.79
N ARG A 116 -4.87 6.84 7.10
CA ARG A 116 -6.10 7.61 7.30
C ARG A 116 -6.89 7.82 6.01
N TYR A 117 -6.20 8.13 4.92
CA TYR A 117 -6.88 8.65 3.73
C TYR A 117 -6.94 7.64 2.59
N TYR A 118 -6.05 6.66 2.55
CA TYR A 118 -6.03 5.64 1.51
C TYR A 118 -6.62 4.30 2.00
N GLU A 119 -6.13 3.78 3.12
CA GLU A 119 -6.59 2.49 3.66
C GLU A 119 -7.91 2.62 4.43
N ARG A 120 -8.04 3.65 5.24
CA ARG A 120 -9.25 3.96 5.99
C ARG A 120 -9.76 2.81 6.86
N PRO A 121 -8.93 2.27 7.78
CA PRO A 121 -9.36 1.17 8.64
C PRO A 121 -10.37 1.63 9.70
N ALA A 122 -11.03 0.66 10.35
CA ALA A 122 -12.01 0.96 11.39
C ALA A 122 -11.37 1.66 12.60
N ASP A 123 -10.19 1.20 13.04
CA ASP A 123 -9.45 1.83 14.14
C ASP A 123 -8.34 2.71 13.59
N ILE A 124 -8.70 3.92 13.14
CA ILE A 124 -7.73 4.82 12.52
C ILE A 124 -6.60 5.19 13.48
N VAL A 125 -6.91 5.48 14.75
CA VAL A 125 -5.89 5.93 15.71
C VAL A 125 -4.89 4.83 16.00
N GLY A 126 -5.36 3.64 16.37
CA GLY A 126 -4.48 2.51 16.67
C GLY A 126 -3.71 2.04 15.47
N ASP A 127 -4.39 1.90 14.34
CA ASP A 127 -3.75 1.40 13.11
C ASP A 127 -2.74 2.42 12.57
N SER A 128 -3.03 3.72 12.63
CA SER A 128 -2.07 4.75 12.21
C SER A 128 -0.78 4.69 13.02
N ALA A 129 -0.91 4.48 14.35
CA ALA A 129 0.26 4.37 15.21
C ALA A 129 1.12 3.16 14.85
N GLU A 130 0.48 2.03 14.57
CA GLU A 130 1.19 0.81 14.17
C GLU A 130 1.91 0.98 12.83
N ARG A 131 1.24 1.63 11.86
CA ARG A 131 1.85 1.87 10.55
C ARG A 131 3.02 2.85 10.67
N ALA A 132 2.91 3.87 11.53
CA ALA A 132 4.02 4.79 11.76
C ALA A 132 5.22 4.06 12.38
N GLN A 133 4.98 3.17 13.32
CA GLN A 133 6.03 2.34 13.92
C GLN A 133 6.69 1.45 12.86
N ARG A 134 5.88 0.80 12.01
CA ARG A 134 6.42 -0.05 10.95
C ARG A 134 7.23 0.74 9.95
N ALA A 135 6.78 1.94 9.60
CA ALA A 135 7.52 2.82 8.69
C ALA A 135 8.90 3.16 9.26
N ALA A 136 8.98 3.44 10.57
CA ALA A 136 10.26 3.70 11.21
C ALA A 136 11.19 2.49 11.15
N GLU A 137 10.64 1.29 11.34
CA GLU A 137 11.41 0.05 11.25
C GLU A 137 11.95 -0.18 9.84
N ILE A 138 11.12 0.04 8.84
CA ILE A 138 11.54 -0.10 7.43
C ILE A 138 12.61 0.95 7.12
N ALA A 139 12.40 2.20 7.52
CA ALA A 139 13.33 3.28 7.25
C ALA A 139 14.72 3.02 7.86
N ALA A 140 14.77 2.34 9.00
CA ALA A 140 16.04 2.04 9.67
C ALA A 140 16.95 1.12 8.83
N ARG A 141 16.41 0.45 7.81
CA ARG A 141 17.17 -0.42 6.90
C ARG A 141 17.73 0.33 5.71
N TYR A 142 17.36 1.57 5.52
CA TYR A 142 17.83 2.43 4.43
C TYR A 142 18.65 3.59 5.00
#